data_bccb5c95773fb401ba9889b0d4df1721
#
_entry.id   bccb5c95773fb401ba9889b0d4df1721
#
_cell.length_a   1.000
_cell.length_b   1.000
_cell.length_c   1.000
_cell.angle_alpha   90.00
_cell.angle_beta   90.00
_cell.angle_gamma   90.00
#
_symmetry.space_group_name_H-M   'P 1'
#
loop_
_entity.id
_entity.type
_entity.pdbx_description
1 polymer ?
#
loop_
_entity_poly.entity_id
_entity_poly.type
_entity_poly.pdbx_seq_one_letter_code
_entity_poly.pdbx_strand_id
1 'polypeptide(L)'
;MLWRGGARPAPLAGAWVVLHRVTTRGGAAVDSVRSDPRGRFRLAVSRPDTSAIYLLSTWHAGVAYFSAPLPLPRQGVRSADTLFVWDTTSTGPPLVLSRRLLTVARPKQDGTRDVLEIIELNNTDTRTRVAPDTVHPTWSGAIPRDAIQFQAGQGDFSAQAVTRHGDSVLVFGPIQPGGPRQLTYGYVLPGTGRPVAVPIDQAVAELDLLLEDTTAVAVAPAVVALGVTAIEDRRFARYRAGPVRAGAPVTIEFPRGPFRLERLVPVIAIAAAGALAAGMIIALRKKTSDVRPETSADV
;
A
#
# COMPACT_ATOMS: atom_id res chain seq x y z
N MET A 1 -1.93 25.29 -22.50
CA MET A 1 -0.61 25.46 -23.15
C MET A 1 0.23 24.24 -22.82
N LEU A 2 1.22 23.88 -23.66
CA LEU A 2 2.15 22.77 -23.41
C LEU A 2 3.56 23.35 -23.18
N TRP A 3 4.18 22.99 -22.02
CA TRP A 3 5.48 23.51 -21.63
C TRP A 3 6.41 22.38 -21.22
N ARG A 4 7.67 22.46 -21.61
CA ARG A 4 8.73 21.64 -21.04
C ARG A 4 9.22 22.32 -19.77
N GLY A 5 9.02 21.66 -18.63
CA GLY A 5 9.58 22.04 -17.35
C GLY A 5 11.09 21.79 -17.29
N GLY A 6 11.69 22.03 -16.15
CA GLY A 6 13.12 21.83 -15.94
C GLY A 6 13.83 23.12 -15.51
N ALA A 7 15.16 23.12 -15.52
CA ALA A 7 15.97 24.27 -15.10
C ALA A 7 15.73 25.54 -15.98
N ARG A 8 15.31 25.33 -17.21
CA ARG A 8 14.94 26.42 -18.16
C ARG A 8 13.61 26.05 -18.81
N PRO A 9 12.47 26.39 -18.18
CA PRO A 9 11.15 26.10 -18.74
C PRO A 9 10.95 26.82 -20.09
N ALA A 10 10.37 26.11 -21.05
CA ALA A 10 10.12 26.67 -22.37
C ALA A 10 8.84 26.07 -23.00
N PRO A 11 8.16 26.79 -23.90
CA PRO A 11 7.08 26.20 -24.67
C PRO A 11 7.57 24.97 -25.44
N LEU A 12 6.75 23.91 -25.46
CA LEU A 12 7.03 22.71 -26.26
C LEU A 12 6.23 22.77 -27.56
N ALA A 13 6.95 22.97 -28.68
CA ALA A 13 6.37 23.03 -30.01
C ALA A 13 6.29 21.65 -30.68
N GLY A 14 5.32 21.46 -31.57
CA GLY A 14 5.22 20.29 -32.45
C GLY A 14 4.83 18.97 -31.76
N ALA A 15 4.60 18.98 -30.46
CA ALA A 15 4.19 17.79 -29.73
C ALA A 15 2.69 17.52 -29.91
N TRP A 16 2.31 16.24 -30.00
CA TRP A 16 0.91 15.84 -30.03
C TRP A 16 0.25 16.04 -28.70
N VAL A 17 -0.88 16.71 -28.69
CA VAL A 17 -1.80 16.81 -27.55
C VAL A 17 -3.08 16.10 -27.92
N VAL A 18 -3.47 15.11 -27.14
CA VAL A 18 -4.64 14.27 -27.39
C VAL A 18 -5.68 14.55 -26.31
N LEU A 19 -6.91 14.79 -26.72
CA LEU A 19 -8.06 14.89 -25.82
C LEU A 19 -8.72 13.52 -25.68
N HIS A 20 -8.85 13.06 -24.46
CA HIS A 20 -9.54 11.81 -24.12
C HIS A 20 -10.88 12.09 -23.46
N ARG A 21 -11.87 11.29 -23.79
CA ARG A 21 -13.13 11.17 -23.07
C ARG A 21 -13.10 9.88 -22.26
N VAL A 22 -13.28 10.00 -20.95
CA VAL A 22 -13.28 8.88 -20.02
C VAL A 22 -14.68 8.72 -19.43
N THR A 23 -15.20 7.51 -19.50
CA THR A 23 -16.51 7.10 -18.96
C THR A 23 -16.33 5.85 -18.11
N THR A 24 -17.36 5.37 -17.46
CA THR A 24 -17.36 4.09 -16.74
C THR A 24 -17.08 2.87 -17.64
N ARG A 25 -17.23 3.03 -18.97
CA ARG A 25 -16.94 1.98 -19.96
C ARG A 25 -15.52 2.03 -20.49
N GLY A 26 -14.72 3.03 -20.12
CA GLY A 26 -13.35 3.21 -20.56
C GLY A 26 -13.05 4.57 -21.16
N GLY A 27 -11.82 4.77 -21.63
CA GLY A 27 -11.32 5.99 -22.26
C GLY A 27 -11.18 5.86 -23.77
N ALA A 28 -11.47 6.93 -24.50
CA ALA A 28 -11.28 7.02 -25.94
C ALA A 28 -10.70 8.39 -26.31
N ALA A 29 -9.75 8.42 -27.28
CA ALA A 29 -9.31 9.66 -27.88
C ALA A 29 -10.45 10.26 -28.72
N VAL A 30 -10.69 11.56 -28.57
CA VAL A 30 -11.77 12.29 -29.27
C VAL A 30 -11.23 13.27 -30.30
N ASP A 31 -10.06 13.86 -30.02
CA ASP A 31 -9.40 14.81 -30.92
C ASP A 31 -7.90 14.85 -30.59
N SER A 32 -7.10 15.29 -31.56
CA SER A 32 -5.65 15.48 -31.37
C SER A 32 -5.12 16.59 -32.26
N VAL A 33 -4.14 17.33 -31.75
CA VAL A 33 -3.51 18.43 -32.48
C VAL A 33 -2.04 18.57 -32.05
N ARG A 34 -1.22 19.17 -32.91
CA ARG A 34 0.15 19.56 -32.54
C ARG A 34 0.17 20.95 -31.89
N SER A 35 0.99 21.11 -30.88
CA SER A 35 1.27 22.42 -30.28
C SER A 35 2.01 23.35 -31.28
N ASP A 36 1.68 24.64 -31.24
CA ASP A 36 2.36 25.68 -32.05
C ASP A 36 3.75 26.04 -31.44
N PRO A 37 4.55 26.90 -32.10
CA PRO A 37 5.85 27.34 -31.60
C PRO A 37 5.82 27.99 -30.20
N ARG A 38 4.65 28.47 -29.73
CA ARG A 38 4.44 29.04 -28.42
C ARG A 38 3.84 28.03 -27.44
N GLY A 39 3.77 26.74 -27.79
CA GLY A 39 3.15 25.68 -26.97
C GLY A 39 1.64 25.79 -26.87
N ARG A 40 0.96 26.57 -27.71
CA ARG A 40 -0.50 26.67 -27.70
C ARG A 40 -1.11 25.56 -28.55
N PHE A 41 -2.31 25.16 -28.17
CA PHE A 41 -3.09 24.19 -28.94
C PHE A 41 -4.58 24.48 -28.73
N ARG A 42 -5.42 24.04 -29.68
CA ARG A 42 -6.86 24.12 -29.64
C ARG A 42 -7.44 22.80 -30.14
N LEU A 43 -8.31 22.20 -29.35
CA LEU A 43 -9.02 20.98 -29.64
C LEU A 43 -10.52 21.25 -29.68
N ALA A 44 -11.26 20.53 -30.50
CA ALA A 44 -12.69 20.73 -30.69
C ALA A 44 -13.48 19.48 -30.30
N VAL A 45 -14.60 19.69 -29.61
CA VAL A 45 -15.56 18.64 -29.29
C VAL A 45 -16.93 19.12 -29.76
N SER A 46 -17.45 18.52 -30.83
CA SER A 46 -18.71 18.96 -31.44
C SER A 46 -19.92 18.78 -30.53
N ARG A 47 -19.94 17.73 -29.71
CA ARG A 47 -21.03 17.40 -28.77
C ARG A 47 -20.44 16.87 -27.47
N PRO A 48 -20.08 17.75 -26.52
CA PRO A 48 -19.53 17.31 -25.24
C PRO A 48 -20.56 16.48 -24.47
N ASP A 49 -20.11 15.32 -23.97
CA ASP A 49 -20.86 14.54 -23.01
C ASP A 49 -20.52 15.09 -21.60
N THR A 50 -21.48 15.78 -20.99
CA THR A 50 -21.29 16.41 -19.69
C THR A 50 -21.21 15.43 -18.52
N SER A 51 -21.52 14.16 -18.75
CA SER A 51 -21.37 13.08 -17.76
C SER A 51 -19.98 12.42 -17.83
N ALA A 52 -19.22 12.68 -18.89
CA ALA A 52 -17.87 12.14 -19.07
C ALA A 52 -16.81 13.06 -18.44
N ILE A 53 -15.71 12.46 -18.07
CA ILE A 53 -14.49 13.18 -17.70
C ILE A 53 -13.63 13.34 -18.95
N TYR A 54 -13.13 14.54 -19.18
CA TYR A 54 -12.17 14.79 -20.25
C TYR A 54 -10.80 15.07 -19.65
N LEU A 55 -9.74 14.61 -20.32
CA LEU A 55 -8.38 14.92 -19.96
C LEU A 55 -7.50 15.03 -21.22
N LEU A 56 -6.44 15.81 -21.10
CA LEU A 56 -5.41 15.92 -22.12
C LEU A 56 -4.28 14.97 -21.83
N SER A 57 -3.68 14.39 -22.87
CA SER A 57 -2.41 13.71 -22.76
C SER A 57 -1.41 14.21 -23.79
N THR A 58 -0.14 14.06 -23.48
CA THR A 58 0.97 14.22 -24.42
C THR A 58 2.07 13.25 -24.06
N TRP A 59 2.88 12.89 -25.05
CA TRP A 59 4.02 12.00 -24.89
C TRP A 59 5.32 12.78 -25.04
N HIS A 60 6.20 12.69 -24.04
CA HIS A 60 7.51 13.34 -24.09
C HIS A 60 8.58 12.49 -23.41
N ALA A 61 9.73 12.36 -24.03
CA ALA A 61 10.89 11.64 -23.50
C ALA A 61 10.56 10.24 -22.91
N GLY A 62 9.68 9.47 -23.59
CA GLY A 62 9.30 8.13 -23.17
C GLY A 62 8.23 8.06 -22.09
N VAL A 63 7.63 9.19 -21.69
CA VAL A 63 6.60 9.27 -20.63
C VAL A 63 5.33 9.92 -21.14
N ALA A 64 4.17 9.37 -20.74
CA ALA A 64 2.87 9.99 -20.96
C ALA A 64 2.56 10.96 -19.81
N TYR A 65 2.18 12.17 -20.16
CA TYR A 65 1.77 13.21 -19.21
C TYR A 65 0.29 13.52 -19.42
N PHE A 66 -0.43 13.71 -18.31
CA PHE A 66 -1.87 13.94 -18.31
C PHE A 66 -2.20 15.25 -17.59
N SER A 67 -3.25 15.92 -18.06
CA SER A 67 -3.83 17.06 -17.34
C SER A 67 -4.69 16.58 -16.16
N ALA A 68 -5.03 17.53 -15.29
CA ALA A 68 -6.19 17.36 -14.40
C ALA A 68 -7.47 17.15 -15.24
N PRO A 69 -8.53 16.56 -14.62
CA PRO A 69 -9.84 16.44 -15.27
C PRO A 69 -10.37 17.79 -15.75
N LEU A 70 -10.91 17.83 -16.97
CA LEU A 70 -11.48 19.02 -17.59
C LEU A 70 -13.00 18.84 -17.74
N PRO A 71 -13.81 19.49 -16.91
CA PRO A 71 -15.24 19.55 -17.18
C PRO A 71 -15.49 20.40 -18.41
N LEU A 72 -16.10 19.83 -19.45
CA LEU A 72 -16.43 20.58 -20.66
C LEU A 72 -17.86 21.14 -20.56
N PRO A 73 -18.07 22.42 -20.86
CA PRO A 73 -19.42 23.00 -20.97
C PRO A 73 -20.12 22.45 -22.22
N ARG A 74 -21.45 22.48 -22.24
CA ARG A 74 -22.23 22.07 -23.42
C ARG A 74 -21.92 22.91 -24.65
N GLN A 75 -21.61 24.18 -24.45
CA GLN A 75 -21.24 25.13 -25.50
C GLN A 75 -20.17 26.09 -24.97
N GLY A 76 -19.41 26.66 -25.88
CA GLY A 76 -18.35 27.64 -25.57
C GLY A 76 -16.95 27.07 -25.54
N VAL A 77 -16.03 27.81 -24.93
CA VAL A 77 -14.60 27.50 -24.86
C VAL A 77 -14.21 27.23 -23.40
N ARG A 78 -13.47 26.17 -23.16
CA ARG A 78 -12.82 25.89 -21.87
C ARG A 78 -11.33 26.06 -22.01
N SER A 79 -10.72 26.89 -21.18
CA SER A 79 -9.26 26.92 -21.02
C SER A 79 -8.82 25.73 -20.15
N ALA A 80 -7.82 25.00 -20.65
CA ALA A 80 -7.11 24.02 -19.83
C ALA A 80 -5.89 24.71 -19.18
N ASP A 81 -5.53 24.23 -18.00
CA ASP A 81 -4.27 24.61 -17.36
C ASP A 81 -3.06 24.24 -18.22
N THR A 82 -1.92 24.83 -17.90
CA THR A 82 -0.70 24.49 -18.61
C THR A 82 -0.31 23.05 -18.30
N LEU A 83 -0.17 22.24 -19.34
CA LEU A 83 0.34 20.88 -19.24
C LEU A 83 1.86 20.94 -19.29
N PHE A 84 2.49 20.50 -18.19
CA PHE A 84 3.95 20.40 -18.11
C PHE A 84 4.42 18.99 -18.44
N VAL A 85 5.54 18.92 -19.15
CA VAL A 85 6.31 17.71 -19.42
C VAL A 85 7.75 17.93 -19.00
N TRP A 86 8.49 16.88 -18.73
CA TRP A 86 9.91 16.96 -18.32
C TRP A 86 10.73 15.92 -19.08
N ASP A 87 11.97 16.26 -19.34
CA ASP A 87 12.95 15.28 -19.78
C ASP A 87 13.13 14.19 -18.72
N THR A 88 13.58 13.02 -19.11
CA THR A 88 13.70 11.87 -18.20
C THR A 88 15.13 11.62 -17.74
N THR A 89 15.26 10.98 -16.59
CA THR A 89 16.54 10.50 -16.05
C THR A 89 16.34 9.26 -15.19
N SER A 90 17.26 8.31 -15.30
CA SER A 90 17.31 7.16 -14.37
C SER A 90 18.17 7.43 -13.13
N THR A 91 18.92 8.54 -13.10
CA THR A 91 19.80 8.93 -12.00
C THR A 91 19.45 10.33 -11.50
N GLY A 92 19.93 10.70 -10.30
CA GLY A 92 19.75 12.04 -9.71
C GLY A 92 19.62 11.97 -8.19
N PRO A 93 19.23 13.06 -7.52
CA PRO A 93 19.10 13.10 -6.07
C PRO A 93 18.08 12.05 -5.59
N PRO A 94 18.23 11.53 -4.36
CA PRO A 94 17.25 10.60 -3.79
C PRO A 94 15.85 11.19 -3.81
N LEU A 95 14.86 10.35 -4.07
CA LEU A 95 13.45 10.72 -3.90
C LEU A 95 13.16 10.92 -2.41
N VAL A 96 12.37 11.93 -2.09
CA VAL A 96 12.05 12.28 -0.71
C VAL A 96 10.69 11.72 -0.33
N LEU A 97 10.63 10.94 0.76
CA LEU A 97 9.36 10.57 1.38
C LEU A 97 8.87 11.74 2.23
N SER A 98 7.95 12.53 1.69
CA SER A 98 7.36 13.65 2.44
C SER A 98 6.38 13.15 3.49
N ARG A 99 5.65 12.08 3.20
CA ARG A 99 4.66 11.50 4.12
C ARG A 99 4.53 10.00 3.95
N ARG A 100 4.33 9.28 5.07
CA ARG A 100 3.93 7.88 5.12
C ARG A 100 2.78 7.75 6.11
N LEU A 101 1.63 7.31 5.63
CA LEU A 101 0.48 6.96 6.44
C LEU A 101 0.32 5.45 6.44
N LEU A 102 0.32 4.87 7.62
CA LEU A 102 0.10 3.44 7.83
C LEU A 102 -1.18 3.26 8.64
N THR A 103 -2.16 2.58 8.07
CA THR A 103 -3.43 2.24 8.73
C THR A 103 -3.48 0.74 8.95
N VAL A 104 -3.69 0.32 10.21
CA VAL A 104 -3.80 -1.08 10.60
C VAL A 104 -5.21 -1.35 11.10
N ALA A 105 -5.91 -2.27 10.43
CA ALA A 105 -7.26 -2.67 10.79
C ALA A 105 -7.31 -3.52 12.08
N ARG A 106 -8.51 -3.69 12.64
CA ARG A 106 -8.77 -4.66 13.72
C ARG A 106 -8.41 -6.08 13.29
N PRO A 107 -8.12 -6.97 14.26
CA PRO A 107 -7.87 -8.37 13.94
C PRO A 107 -9.13 -9.01 13.37
N LYS A 108 -8.96 -9.80 12.33
CA LYS A 108 -9.97 -10.74 11.82
C LYS A 108 -10.14 -11.92 12.77
N GLN A 109 -11.05 -12.83 12.46
CA GLN A 109 -11.30 -14.03 13.31
C GLN A 109 -10.05 -14.93 13.44
N ASP A 110 -9.24 -15.01 12.40
CA ASP A 110 -7.97 -15.74 12.37
C ASP A 110 -6.79 -14.99 13.01
N GLY A 111 -7.03 -13.76 13.49
CA GLY A 111 -6.05 -12.88 14.09
C GLY A 111 -5.24 -12.05 13.09
N THR A 112 -5.41 -12.25 11.77
CA THR A 112 -4.75 -11.45 10.75
C THR A 112 -5.27 -10.01 10.76
N ARG A 113 -4.48 -9.07 10.25
CA ARG A 113 -4.84 -7.64 10.17
C ARG A 113 -4.54 -7.09 8.78
N ASP A 114 -5.51 -6.42 8.18
CA ASP A 114 -5.27 -5.67 6.95
C ASP A 114 -4.49 -4.40 7.27
N VAL A 115 -3.56 -4.09 6.39
CA VAL A 115 -2.78 -2.85 6.43
C VAL A 115 -2.93 -2.12 5.12
N LEU A 116 -3.14 -0.82 5.22
CA LEU A 116 -3.10 0.11 4.10
C LEU A 116 -1.97 1.11 4.33
N GLU A 117 -1.09 1.24 3.35
CA GLU A 117 -0.06 2.28 3.34
C GLU A 117 -0.30 3.28 2.21
N ILE A 118 -0.15 4.55 2.54
CA ILE A 118 -0.16 5.66 1.60
C ILE A 118 1.15 6.41 1.78
N ILE A 119 1.92 6.51 0.70
CA ILE A 119 3.23 7.15 0.69
C ILE A 119 3.21 8.30 -0.32
N GLU A 120 3.75 9.45 0.08
CA GLU A 120 3.98 10.58 -0.80
C GLU A 120 5.45 10.68 -1.15
N LEU A 121 5.76 10.49 -2.44
CA LEU A 121 7.11 10.56 -3.01
C LEU A 121 7.30 11.89 -3.75
N ASN A 122 8.31 12.63 -3.37
CA ASN A 122 8.71 13.89 -4.01
C ASN A 122 9.99 13.69 -4.83
N ASN A 123 9.92 14.08 -6.09
CA ASN A 123 11.08 14.22 -6.95
C ASN A 123 11.57 15.68 -6.92
N THR A 124 12.72 15.90 -6.31
CA THR A 124 13.35 17.23 -6.21
C THR A 124 14.24 17.59 -7.41
N ASP A 125 14.43 16.66 -8.38
CA ASP A 125 15.11 16.94 -9.63
C ASP A 125 14.21 17.82 -10.53
N THR A 126 14.78 18.36 -11.57
CA THR A 126 14.09 19.10 -12.64
C THR A 126 13.64 18.19 -13.79
N ARG A 127 13.93 16.89 -13.71
CA ARG A 127 13.59 15.85 -14.70
C ARG A 127 12.74 14.76 -14.07
N THR A 128 11.92 14.11 -14.88
CA THR A 128 11.14 12.94 -14.44
C THR A 128 12.10 11.77 -14.16
N ARG A 129 12.01 11.22 -12.95
CA ARG A 129 12.71 9.98 -12.60
C ARG A 129 11.99 8.79 -13.23
N VAL A 130 12.75 7.94 -13.91
CA VAL A 130 12.26 6.69 -14.52
C VAL A 130 13.14 5.53 -14.09
N ALA A 131 12.61 4.33 -14.17
CA ALA A 131 13.38 3.11 -13.98
C ALA A 131 14.46 3.00 -15.07
N PRO A 132 15.70 2.63 -14.74
CA PRO A 132 16.76 2.47 -15.73
C PRO A 132 16.49 1.30 -16.68
N ASP A 133 15.82 0.26 -16.18
CA ASP A 133 15.45 -0.94 -16.92
C ASP A 133 14.26 -1.66 -16.25
N THR A 134 13.94 -2.87 -16.68
CA THR A 134 12.83 -3.68 -16.16
C THR A 134 13.15 -4.44 -14.86
N VAL A 135 14.39 -4.38 -14.39
CA VAL A 135 14.86 -5.05 -13.16
C VAL A 135 15.06 -4.05 -12.03
N HIS A 136 15.60 -2.87 -12.35
CA HIS A 136 15.88 -1.82 -11.36
C HIS A 136 14.72 -0.83 -11.30
N PRO A 137 14.03 -0.72 -10.17
CA PRO A 137 12.85 0.15 -10.06
C PRO A 137 13.22 1.64 -10.04
N THR A 138 12.24 2.48 -10.31
CA THR A 138 12.32 3.94 -10.10
C THR A 138 12.49 4.26 -8.62
N TRP A 139 11.80 3.49 -7.76
CA TRP A 139 11.86 3.60 -6.31
C TRP A 139 11.57 2.24 -5.67
N SER A 140 12.15 2.00 -4.50
CA SER A 140 11.84 0.86 -3.65
C SER A 140 11.70 1.29 -2.20
N GLY A 141 10.88 0.57 -1.44
CA GLY A 141 10.70 0.77 0.00
C GLY A 141 10.38 -0.51 0.72
N ALA A 142 10.78 -0.61 1.98
CA ALA A 142 10.61 -1.82 2.77
C ALA A 142 9.22 -1.95 3.37
N ILE A 143 8.70 -3.18 3.45
CA ILE A 143 7.52 -3.59 4.20
C ILE A 143 7.88 -4.66 5.24
N PRO A 144 7.03 -4.90 6.26
CA PRO A 144 7.29 -5.98 7.21
C PRO A 144 7.54 -7.32 6.51
N ARG A 145 8.58 -8.03 6.94
CA ARG A 145 9.01 -9.30 6.34
C ARG A 145 7.90 -10.34 6.30
N ASP A 146 7.08 -10.37 7.36
CA ASP A 146 5.98 -11.34 7.52
C ASP A 146 4.69 -10.89 6.80
N ALA A 147 4.71 -9.76 6.07
CA ALA A 147 3.56 -9.30 5.29
C ALA A 147 3.20 -10.34 4.22
N ILE A 148 1.91 -10.60 4.04
CA ILE A 148 1.35 -11.50 3.02
C ILE A 148 0.28 -10.78 2.21
N GLN A 149 -0.18 -11.36 1.10
CA GLN A 149 -1.31 -10.86 0.29
C GLN A 149 -1.13 -9.38 -0.14
N PHE A 150 0.04 -9.06 -0.69
CA PHE A 150 0.30 -7.71 -1.20
C PHE A 150 -0.62 -7.37 -2.37
N GLN A 151 -1.14 -6.14 -2.36
CA GLN A 151 -1.97 -5.59 -3.43
C GLN A 151 -1.66 -4.10 -3.64
N ALA A 152 -1.37 -3.72 -4.88
CA ALA A 152 -1.28 -2.30 -5.25
C ALA A 152 -2.66 -1.64 -5.18
N GLY A 153 -2.74 -0.47 -4.58
CA GLY A 153 -3.96 0.33 -4.44
C GLY A 153 -4.08 1.40 -5.53
N GLN A 154 -5.13 2.20 -5.42
CA GLN A 154 -5.32 3.37 -6.28
C GLN A 154 -4.42 4.53 -5.85
N GLY A 155 -3.81 5.22 -6.80
CA GLY A 155 -2.92 6.34 -6.58
C GLY A 155 -2.41 6.89 -7.92
N ASP A 156 -1.29 7.59 -7.89
CA ASP A 156 -0.68 8.17 -9.09
C ASP A 156 0.08 7.14 -9.95
N PHE A 157 0.23 5.90 -9.45
CA PHE A 157 0.89 4.82 -10.16
C PHE A 157 -0.14 3.78 -10.61
N SER A 158 0.03 3.25 -11.82
CA SER A 158 -0.78 2.11 -12.24
C SER A 158 -0.45 0.88 -11.39
N ALA A 159 -1.43 0.04 -11.11
CA ALA A 159 -1.24 -1.17 -10.31
C ALA A 159 -0.18 -2.11 -10.92
N GLN A 160 -0.02 -2.11 -12.24
CA GLN A 160 0.99 -2.91 -12.94
C GLN A 160 2.42 -2.39 -12.74
N ALA A 161 2.57 -1.11 -12.40
CA ALA A 161 3.88 -0.50 -12.14
C ALA A 161 4.35 -0.68 -10.68
N VAL A 162 3.52 -1.27 -9.82
CA VAL A 162 3.81 -1.49 -8.40
C VAL A 162 3.79 -2.98 -8.11
N THR A 163 4.89 -3.52 -7.64
CA THR A 163 5.02 -4.95 -7.34
C THR A 163 5.75 -5.16 -6.03
N ARG A 164 5.68 -6.37 -5.51
CA ARG A 164 6.45 -6.80 -4.32
C ARG A 164 7.51 -7.81 -4.72
N HIS A 165 8.71 -7.63 -4.17
CA HIS A 165 9.77 -8.62 -4.22
C HIS A 165 10.36 -8.81 -2.82
N GLY A 166 10.18 -9.98 -2.24
CA GLY A 166 10.61 -10.26 -0.86
C GLY A 166 9.90 -9.37 0.17
N ASP A 167 10.68 -8.59 0.89
CA ASP A 167 10.25 -7.59 1.89
C ASP A 167 10.29 -6.14 1.35
N SER A 168 10.29 -5.98 0.03
CA SER A 168 10.35 -4.68 -0.62
C SER A 168 9.19 -4.49 -1.60
N VAL A 169 8.65 -3.27 -1.64
CA VAL A 169 7.75 -2.76 -2.67
C VAL A 169 8.60 -2.07 -3.73
N LEU A 170 8.38 -2.39 -4.98
CA LEU A 170 9.10 -1.85 -6.13
C LEU A 170 8.14 -1.05 -7.01
N VAL A 171 8.55 0.16 -7.41
CA VAL A 171 7.78 1.04 -8.30
C VAL A 171 8.58 1.26 -9.58
N PHE A 172 8.00 0.90 -10.73
CA PHE A 172 8.59 1.08 -12.05
C PHE A 172 7.98 2.25 -12.83
N GLY A 173 6.97 2.92 -12.25
CA GLY A 173 6.33 4.09 -12.86
C GLY A 173 7.20 5.35 -12.79
N PRO A 174 6.96 6.31 -13.68
CA PRO A 174 7.67 7.58 -13.69
C PRO A 174 7.27 8.46 -12.49
N ILE A 175 8.26 9.13 -11.89
CA ILE A 175 8.04 10.08 -10.78
C ILE A 175 8.44 11.47 -11.27
N GLN A 176 7.43 12.27 -11.57
CA GLN A 176 7.55 13.61 -12.10
C GLN A 176 7.93 14.62 -11.02
N PRO A 177 8.67 15.69 -11.33
CA PRO A 177 8.82 16.83 -10.45
C PRO A 177 7.52 17.65 -10.35
N GLY A 178 7.49 18.62 -9.43
CA GLY A 178 6.38 19.59 -9.33
C GLY A 178 5.28 19.22 -8.34
N GLY A 179 5.49 18.20 -7.50
CA GLY A 179 4.60 17.84 -6.41
C GLY A 179 4.74 16.39 -5.99
N PRO A 180 4.17 16.03 -4.82
CA PRO A 180 4.20 14.66 -4.34
C PRO A 180 3.40 13.73 -5.27
N ARG A 181 3.89 12.49 -5.39
CA ARG A 181 3.19 11.40 -6.07
C ARG A 181 2.75 10.39 -5.03
N GLN A 182 1.46 10.10 -5.02
CA GLN A 182 0.86 9.19 -4.08
C GLN A 182 1.03 7.74 -4.55
N LEU A 183 1.71 6.94 -3.73
CA LEU A 183 1.77 5.49 -3.83
C LEU A 183 0.87 4.88 -2.76
N THR A 184 -0.03 4.00 -3.16
CA THR A 184 -0.93 3.30 -2.24
C THR A 184 -0.80 1.80 -2.45
N TYR A 185 -0.71 1.05 -1.36
CA TYR A 185 -0.73 -0.41 -1.39
C TYR A 185 -1.24 -0.98 -0.06
N GLY A 186 -1.71 -2.21 -0.12
CA GLY A 186 -2.14 -2.95 1.05
C GLY A 186 -1.42 -4.28 1.17
N TYR A 187 -1.40 -4.81 2.38
CA TYR A 187 -0.95 -6.15 2.70
C TYR A 187 -1.62 -6.66 3.98
N VAL A 188 -1.41 -7.93 4.30
CA VAL A 188 -1.95 -8.54 5.50
C VAL A 188 -0.82 -8.91 6.45
N LEU A 189 -0.96 -8.53 7.71
CA LEU A 189 -0.08 -8.98 8.80
C LEU A 189 -0.64 -10.28 9.39
N PRO A 190 0.20 -11.32 9.59
CA PRO A 190 -0.23 -12.56 10.21
C PRO A 190 -0.58 -12.36 11.69
N GLY A 191 -1.54 -13.14 12.19
CA GLY A 191 -2.02 -13.09 13.57
C GLY A 191 -1.08 -13.76 14.58
N THR A 192 0.19 -13.39 14.62
CA THR A 192 1.21 -14.04 15.47
C THR A 192 1.12 -13.65 16.95
N GLY A 193 0.36 -12.58 17.28
CA GLY A 193 0.34 -12.00 18.62
C GLY A 193 1.67 -11.37 19.08
N ARG A 194 2.62 -11.23 18.16
CA ARG A 194 3.92 -10.58 18.40
C ARG A 194 3.86 -9.11 17.96
N PRO A 195 4.70 -8.24 18.55
CA PRO A 195 4.89 -6.89 18.04
C PRO A 195 5.32 -6.91 16.57
N VAL A 196 4.82 -5.94 15.80
CA VAL A 196 5.17 -5.80 14.38
C VAL A 196 6.16 -4.67 14.23
N ALA A 197 7.35 -4.97 13.71
CA ALA A 197 8.32 -3.97 13.32
C ALA A 197 7.93 -3.41 11.95
N VAL A 198 7.74 -2.09 11.88
CA VAL A 198 7.52 -1.34 10.63
C VAL A 198 8.90 -0.85 10.16
N PRO A 199 9.41 -1.36 9.03
CA PRO A 199 10.71 -0.94 8.56
C PRO A 199 10.69 0.50 8.07
N ILE A 200 11.71 1.27 8.44
CA ILE A 200 11.98 2.62 7.95
C ILE A 200 13.34 2.59 7.26
N ASP A 201 13.35 2.18 6.00
CA ASP A 201 14.57 2.06 5.18
C ASP A 201 15.04 3.38 4.59
N GLN A 202 14.16 4.38 4.54
CA GLN A 202 14.44 5.72 4.07
C GLN A 202 13.91 6.75 5.08
N ALA A 203 14.52 7.93 5.14
CA ALA A 203 14.02 9.00 5.98
C ALA A 203 12.63 9.46 5.52
N VAL A 204 11.74 9.66 6.48
CA VAL A 204 10.35 10.12 6.27
C VAL A 204 10.16 11.45 6.98
N ALA A 205 9.65 12.46 6.28
CA ALA A 205 9.45 13.77 6.91
C ALA A 205 8.28 13.76 7.90
N GLU A 206 7.19 13.08 7.60
CA GLU A 206 6.03 12.89 8.47
C GLU A 206 5.53 11.44 8.40
N LEU A 207 5.46 10.76 9.55
CA LEU A 207 4.88 9.43 9.70
C LEU A 207 3.60 9.52 10.53
N ASP A 208 2.47 9.16 9.94
CA ASP A 208 1.18 8.98 10.63
C ASP A 208 0.87 7.49 10.76
N LEU A 209 0.40 7.08 11.95
CA LEU A 209 -0.09 5.72 12.20
C LEU A 209 -1.54 5.80 12.68
N LEU A 210 -2.42 5.01 12.07
CA LEU A 210 -3.82 4.85 12.45
C LEU A 210 -4.07 3.39 12.83
N LEU A 211 -4.30 3.13 14.11
CA LEU A 211 -4.55 1.79 14.63
C LEU A 211 -6.02 1.66 14.99
N GLU A 212 -6.79 0.85 14.25
CA GLU A 212 -8.22 0.66 14.52
C GLU A 212 -8.45 -0.12 15.83
N ASP A 213 -7.50 -0.96 16.23
CA ASP A 213 -7.43 -1.49 17.57
C ASP A 213 -6.89 -0.39 18.50
N THR A 214 -7.80 0.35 19.13
CA THR A 214 -7.43 1.52 19.95
C THR A 214 -6.66 1.18 21.22
N THR A 215 -6.49 -0.10 21.52
CA THR A 215 -5.65 -0.60 22.61
C THR A 215 -4.23 -0.97 22.17
N ALA A 216 -3.99 -0.98 20.85
CA ALA A 216 -2.65 -1.15 20.31
C ALA A 216 -1.81 0.12 20.52
N VAL A 217 -0.51 -0.07 20.73
CA VAL A 217 0.43 1.01 21.03
C VAL A 217 1.54 1.05 19.97
N ALA A 218 1.78 2.24 19.43
CA ALA A 218 2.94 2.48 18.58
C ALA A 218 4.13 2.98 19.42
N VAL A 219 5.26 2.29 19.31
CA VAL A 219 6.50 2.61 20.03
C VAL A 219 7.57 2.95 19.01
N ALA A 220 8.09 4.17 19.06
CA ALA A 220 9.23 4.60 18.25
C ALA A 220 9.85 5.88 18.86
N PRO A 221 11.11 6.21 18.52
CA PRO A 221 11.66 7.50 18.85
C PRO A 221 10.79 8.62 18.26
N ALA A 222 10.46 9.63 19.08
CA ALA A 222 9.67 10.81 18.69
C ALA A 222 8.23 10.53 18.20
N VAL A 223 7.66 9.35 18.46
CA VAL A 223 6.24 9.11 18.22
C VAL A 223 5.41 9.74 19.34
N VAL A 224 4.42 10.54 18.95
CA VAL A 224 3.47 11.18 19.84
C VAL A 224 2.09 10.59 19.61
N ALA A 225 1.41 10.18 20.68
CA ALA A 225 0.02 9.77 20.65
C ALA A 225 -0.88 11.02 20.54
N LEU A 226 -1.74 11.07 19.54
CA LEU A 226 -2.68 12.17 19.29
C LEU A 226 -4.11 11.84 19.79
N GLY A 227 -4.26 10.73 20.54
CA GLY A 227 -5.54 10.27 21.04
C GLY A 227 -6.32 9.42 20.02
N VAL A 228 -7.62 9.31 20.26
CA VAL A 228 -8.51 8.51 19.40
C VAL A 228 -9.33 9.43 18.52
N THR A 229 -9.36 9.14 17.22
CA THR A 229 -10.18 9.85 16.24
C THR A 229 -11.20 8.91 15.61
N ALA A 230 -12.35 9.45 15.22
CA ALA A 230 -13.34 8.74 14.42
C ALA A 230 -13.15 9.15 12.94
N ILE A 231 -13.12 8.15 12.07
CA ILE A 231 -13.11 8.32 10.62
C ILE A 231 -14.25 7.46 10.10
N GLU A 232 -15.26 8.09 9.54
CA GLU A 232 -16.54 7.45 9.25
C GLU A 232 -17.09 6.78 10.53
N ASP A 233 -17.50 5.51 10.47
CA ASP A 233 -18.02 4.75 11.60
C ASP A 233 -16.93 3.96 12.37
N ARG A 234 -15.65 4.21 12.09
CA ARG A 234 -14.51 3.48 12.67
C ARG A 234 -13.68 4.38 13.59
N ARG A 235 -13.15 3.83 14.67
CA ARG A 235 -12.31 4.55 15.64
C ARG A 235 -10.87 4.09 15.51
N PHE A 236 -9.94 5.05 15.54
CA PHE A 236 -8.52 4.80 15.40
C PHE A 236 -7.73 5.51 16.51
N ALA A 237 -6.83 4.79 17.16
CA ALA A 237 -5.75 5.41 17.90
C ALA A 237 -4.76 6.02 16.89
N ARG A 238 -4.51 7.30 17.03
CA ARG A 238 -3.67 8.06 16.11
C ARG A 238 -2.33 8.37 16.74
N TYR A 239 -1.27 8.11 15.98
CA TYR A 239 0.11 8.44 16.36
C TYR A 239 0.76 9.22 15.23
N ARG A 240 1.68 10.12 15.59
CA ARG A 240 2.46 10.88 14.63
C ARG A 240 3.92 10.93 15.06
N ALA A 241 4.81 10.84 14.11
CA ALA A 241 6.23 11.13 14.28
C ALA A 241 6.74 11.93 13.08
N GLY A 242 7.72 12.77 13.33
CA GLY A 242 8.40 13.44 12.25
C GLY A 242 9.49 14.40 12.72
N PRO A 243 10.56 14.51 11.94
CA PRO A 243 11.03 13.59 10.90
C PRO A 243 11.60 12.30 11.50
N VAL A 244 11.40 11.17 10.78
CA VAL A 244 11.90 9.86 11.18
C VAL A 244 13.09 9.49 10.29
N ARG A 245 14.22 9.12 10.92
CA ARG A 245 15.44 8.75 10.18
C ARG A 245 15.36 7.30 9.67
N ALA A 246 16.06 7.02 8.57
CA ALA A 246 16.27 5.65 8.11
C ALA A 246 16.88 4.78 9.22
N GLY A 247 16.41 3.54 9.32
CA GLY A 247 16.82 2.58 10.34
C GLY A 247 16.19 2.80 11.72
N ALA A 248 15.36 3.83 11.92
CA ALA A 248 14.67 4.03 13.19
C ALA A 248 13.69 2.88 13.47
N PRO A 249 13.71 2.31 14.69
CA PRO A 249 12.77 1.24 15.04
C PRO A 249 11.37 1.84 15.26
N VAL A 250 10.42 1.42 14.46
CA VAL A 250 8.98 1.66 14.67
C VAL A 250 8.32 0.32 14.93
N THR A 251 7.70 0.17 16.09
CA THR A 251 7.08 -1.09 16.50
C THR A 251 5.63 -0.83 16.87
N ILE A 252 4.73 -1.70 16.41
CA ILE A 252 3.33 -1.71 16.83
C ILE A 252 3.13 -2.91 17.76
N GLU A 253 2.78 -2.62 19.00
CA GLU A 253 2.44 -3.61 20.02
C GLU A 253 0.93 -3.79 20.04
N PHE A 254 0.47 -5.00 19.81
CA PHE A 254 -0.94 -5.35 19.92
C PHE A 254 -1.21 -5.97 21.29
N PRO A 255 -2.36 -5.65 21.91
CA PRO A 255 -2.75 -6.30 23.14
C PRO A 255 -2.86 -7.80 22.91
N ARG A 256 -2.35 -8.59 23.84
CA ARG A 256 -2.60 -10.02 23.83
C ARG A 256 -4.09 -10.22 24.05
N GLY A 257 -4.78 -10.77 23.04
CA GLY A 257 -6.20 -11.09 23.16
C GLY A 257 -6.43 -11.96 24.41
N PRO A 258 -7.62 -11.88 25.04
CA PRO A 258 -7.94 -12.74 26.16
C PRO A 258 -7.68 -14.18 25.75
N PHE A 259 -7.04 -14.93 26.65
CA PHE A 259 -6.68 -16.34 26.43
C PHE A 259 -7.97 -17.10 26.11
N ARG A 260 -8.21 -17.41 24.84
CA ARG A 260 -9.41 -18.15 24.43
C ARG A 260 -9.24 -19.60 24.89
N LEU A 261 -9.90 -19.96 25.97
CA LEU A 261 -9.98 -21.33 26.51
C LEU A 261 -10.38 -22.34 25.42
N GLU A 262 -11.13 -21.91 24.39
CA GLU A 262 -11.51 -22.73 23.25
C GLU A 262 -10.32 -23.34 22.48
N ARG A 263 -9.15 -22.69 22.48
CA ARG A 263 -7.93 -23.25 21.88
C ARG A 263 -7.32 -24.37 22.72
N LEU A 264 -7.68 -24.50 23.99
CA LEU A 264 -7.23 -25.58 24.87
C LEU A 264 -8.17 -26.80 24.82
N VAL A 265 -9.38 -26.66 24.29
CA VAL A 265 -10.36 -27.75 24.20
C VAL A 265 -9.79 -29.01 23.55
N PRO A 266 -9.12 -28.94 22.36
CA PRO A 266 -8.55 -30.13 21.77
C PRO A 266 -7.39 -30.72 22.57
N VAL A 267 -6.59 -29.89 23.23
CA VAL A 267 -5.47 -30.35 24.10
C VAL A 267 -6.02 -31.03 25.34
N ILE A 268 -7.03 -30.45 25.95
CA ILE A 268 -7.71 -31.03 27.15
C ILE A 268 -8.40 -32.35 26.76
N ALA A 269 -9.05 -32.41 25.60
CA ALA A 269 -9.71 -33.62 25.12
C ALA A 269 -8.69 -34.74 24.85
N ILE A 270 -7.55 -34.45 24.25
CA ILE A 270 -6.49 -35.43 24.00
C ILE A 270 -5.87 -35.91 25.34
N ALA A 271 -5.63 -35.01 26.27
CA ALA A 271 -5.11 -35.36 27.61
C ALA A 271 -6.11 -36.27 28.39
N ALA A 272 -7.39 -35.94 28.34
CA ALA A 272 -8.44 -36.75 28.98
C ALA A 272 -8.56 -38.13 28.32
N ALA A 273 -8.54 -38.22 27.00
CA ALA A 273 -8.54 -39.50 26.29
C ALA A 273 -7.31 -40.37 26.61
N GLY A 274 -6.12 -39.74 26.69
CA GLY A 274 -4.89 -40.42 27.09
C GLY A 274 -4.95 -40.95 28.51
N ALA A 275 -5.48 -40.18 29.47
CA ALA A 275 -5.65 -40.61 30.86
C ALA A 275 -6.64 -41.80 30.99
N LEU A 276 -7.77 -41.77 30.23
CA LEU A 276 -8.73 -42.86 30.19
C LEU A 276 -8.12 -44.14 29.61
N ALA A 277 -7.36 -44.03 28.54
CA ALA A 277 -6.67 -45.18 27.93
C ALA A 277 -5.63 -45.79 28.86
N ALA A 278 -4.82 -44.97 29.56
CA ALA A 278 -3.88 -45.43 30.57
C ALA A 278 -4.56 -46.12 31.76
N GLY A 279 -5.67 -45.53 32.25
CA GLY A 279 -6.49 -46.14 33.32
C GLY A 279 -7.07 -47.50 32.95
N MET A 280 -7.53 -47.63 31.68
CA MET A 280 -8.08 -48.89 31.15
C MET A 280 -7.00 -49.98 31.01
N ILE A 281 -5.80 -49.63 30.57
CA ILE A 281 -4.65 -50.54 30.46
C ILE A 281 -4.23 -51.05 31.84
N ILE A 282 -4.22 -50.17 32.87
CA ILE A 282 -3.90 -50.55 34.27
C ILE A 282 -4.96 -51.48 34.85
N ALA A 283 -6.26 -51.20 34.62
CA ALA A 283 -7.36 -52.00 35.07
C ALA A 283 -7.36 -53.42 34.45
N LEU A 284 -7.08 -53.51 33.13
CA LEU A 284 -6.96 -54.78 32.43
C LEU A 284 -5.75 -55.62 32.93
N ARG A 285 -4.62 -54.99 33.20
CA ARG A 285 -3.44 -55.69 33.76
C ARG A 285 -3.72 -56.23 35.17
N LYS A 286 -4.48 -55.52 36.01
CA LYS A 286 -4.84 -55.97 37.36
C LYS A 286 -5.79 -57.19 37.33
N LYS A 287 -6.71 -57.23 36.34
CA LYS A 287 -7.65 -58.32 36.16
C LYS A 287 -7.01 -59.61 35.70
N THR A 288 -5.89 -59.52 34.95
CA THR A 288 -5.15 -60.69 34.46
C THR A 288 -4.25 -61.30 35.55
N SER A 289 -3.90 -60.56 36.62
CA SER A 289 -3.09 -61.02 37.74
C SER A 289 -3.88 -61.82 38.81
N ASP A 290 -5.21 -61.72 38.82
CA ASP A 290 -6.07 -62.38 39.83
C ASP A 290 -6.60 -63.76 39.39
N VAL A 291 -6.26 -64.25 38.19
CA VAL A 291 -6.61 -65.63 37.78
C VAL A 291 -5.46 -66.58 38.25
N ARG A 292 -5.56 -67.00 39.50
CA ARG A 292 -4.80 -68.15 40.04
C ARG A 292 -5.30 -69.44 39.44
N PRO A 293 -4.45 -70.35 38.96
CA PRO A 293 -4.91 -71.68 38.57
C PRO A 293 -5.19 -72.50 39.84
N GLU A 294 -6.41 -72.96 39.98
CA GLU A 294 -6.72 -74.00 40.96
C GLU A 294 -6.01 -75.27 40.52
N THR A 295 -5.02 -75.64 41.34
CA THR A 295 -4.35 -76.94 41.21
C THR A 295 -5.31 -77.97 41.81
N SER A 296 -5.95 -78.78 41.01
CA SER A 296 -6.67 -79.98 41.42
C SER A 296 -5.65 -81.03 41.84
N ALA A 297 -5.62 -81.35 43.13
CA ALA A 297 -5.00 -82.55 43.65
C ALA A 297 -6.10 -83.55 43.95
N ASP A 298 -6.02 -84.68 43.26
CA ASP A 298 -6.71 -85.91 43.67
C ASP A 298 -5.80 -87.11 43.36
N VAL A 299 -5.52 -87.82 44.52
CA VAL A 299 -5.21 -89.21 44.78
C VAL A 299 -4.11 -89.92 44.04
#